data_a0cbc171b7d417060e47ad1981c7ec7f
#
_entry.id   a0cbc171b7d417060e47ad1981c7ec7f
#
_cell.length_a   1.000
_cell.length_b   1.000
_cell.length_c   1.000
_cell.angle_alpha   90.00
_cell.angle_beta   90.00
_cell.angle_gamma   90.00
#
_symmetry.space_group_name_H-M   'P 1'
#
loop_
_entity.id
_entity.type
_entity.pdbx_description
1 polymer ?
#
loop_
_entity_poly.entity_id
_entity_poly.type
_entity_poly.pdbx_seq_one_letter_code
_entity_poly.pdbx_strand_id
1 'polypeptide(L)'
;MPTERFARLPAEKKEVIRKAAVSEFTRVPFEKVSINQIIQNADISRGSFYTYFEDKRDLLQYVFSDILMQAHEFCRESLIRNEGNYWKMLDELFLDWFQFKWSENLMELARIVLFQTETEQLIQCDELEMMGGSPEGGEWLYKNGDWSELRRQDREFIRLVADLGVQTLIMSLGQRMKFPEKTEEIYQMFTEKLTIIRRGSCISKTD
;
A
#
# COMPACT_ATOMS: atom_id res chain seq x y z
N MET A 1 0.92 1.94 17.66
CA MET A 1 0.31 0.58 17.49
C MET A 1 -0.82 0.42 18.49
N PRO A 2 -2.00 -0.11 18.09
CA PRO A 2 -3.13 -0.25 19.00
C PRO A 2 -2.79 -1.13 20.19
N THR A 3 -3.46 -0.85 21.31
CA THR A 3 -3.22 -1.59 22.57
C THR A 3 -3.74 -3.03 22.52
N GLU A 4 -3.26 -3.90 23.43
CA GLU A 4 -3.82 -5.25 23.59
C GLU A 4 -5.33 -5.26 23.88
N ARG A 5 -5.86 -4.21 24.52
CA ARG A 5 -7.30 -4.09 24.76
C ARG A 5 -8.08 -3.92 23.46
N PHE A 6 -7.56 -3.14 22.54
CA PHE A 6 -8.13 -3.04 21.19
C PHE A 6 -8.04 -4.38 20.44
N ALA A 7 -6.89 -5.06 20.52
CA ALA A 7 -6.70 -6.35 19.87
C ALA A 7 -7.73 -7.41 20.31
N ARG A 8 -8.23 -7.34 21.55
CA ARG A 8 -9.24 -8.24 22.11
C ARG A 8 -10.70 -7.89 21.79
N LEU A 9 -10.95 -6.76 21.09
CA LEU A 9 -12.31 -6.40 20.68
C LEU A 9 -12.86 -7.38 19.66
N PRO A 10 -14.19 -7.60 19.65
CA PRO A 10 -14.87 -8.33 18.59
C PRO A 10 -14.60 -7.69 17.22
N ALA A 11 -14.51 -8.51 16.16
CA ALA A 11 -14.23 -8.05 14.81
C ALA A 11 -15.21 -6.94 14.34
N GLU A 12 -16.50 -7.12 14.66
CA GLU A 12 -17.54 -6.13 14.34
C GLU A 12 -17.25 -4.76 14.96
N LYS A 13 -16.80 -4.73 16.23
CA LYS A 13 -16.50 -3.46 16.91
C LYS A 13 -15.25 -2.80 16.32
N LYS A 14 -14.22 -3.58 15.97
CA LYS A 14 -13.03 -3.09 15.26
C LYS A 14 -13.42 -2.47 13.93
N GLU A 15 -14.30 -3.12 13.17
CA GLU A 15 -14.75 -2.66 11.88
C GLU A 15 -15.56 -1.34 11.97
N VAL A 16 -16.41 -1.19 12.99
CA VAL A 16 -17.13 0.07 13.26
C VAL A 16 -16.15 1.22 13.51
N ILE A 17 -15.13 0.98 14.35
CA ILE A 17 -14.10 1.98 14.66
C ILE A 17 -13.28 2.30 13.38
N ARG A 18 -12.91 1.29 12.61
CA ARG A 18 -12.19 1.46 11.36
C ARG A 18 -12.97 2.32 10.36
N LYS A 19 -14.25 2.01 10.12
CA LYS A 19 -15.12 2.78 9.22
C LYS A 19 -15.27 4.24 9.67
N ALA A 20 -15.45 4.48 10.95
CA ALA A 20 -15.54 5.82 11.50
C ALA A 20 -14.25 6.61 11.32
N ALA A 21 -13.10 5.97 11.54
CA ALA A 21 -11.78 6.55 11.31
C ALA A 21 -11.56 6.89 9.84
N VAL A 22 -11.80 5.94 8.94
CA VAL A 22 -11.69 6.13 7.49
C VAL A 22 -12.54 7.31 7.04
N SER A 23 -13.82 7.35 7.43
CA SER A 23 -14.75 8.42 7.07
C SER A 23 -14.23 9.80 7.50
N GLU A 24 -13.62 9.92 8.66
CA GLU A 24 -13.10 11.19 9.15
C GLU A 24 -11.76 11.56 8.49
N PHE A 25 -10.85 10.60 8.31
CA PHE A 25 -9.58 10.82 7.62
C PHE A 25 -9.77 11.20 6.15
N THR A 26 -10.83 10.71 5.51
CA THR A 26 -11.14 11.04 4.10
C THR A 26 -11.88 12.38 3.97
N ARG A 27 -12.55 12.82 5.01
CA ARG A 27 -13.38 14.04 5.00
C ARG A 27 -12.55 15.33 5.06
N VAL A 28 -11.46 15.34 5.83
CA VAL A 28 -10.65 16.54 6.09
C VAL A 28 -9.15 16.22 6.09
N PRO A 29 -8.26 17.22 5.86
CA PRO A 29 -6.83 17.07 6.07
C PRO A 29 -6.51 16.56 7.47
N PHE A 30 -5.41 15.83 7.65
CA PHE A 30 -5.06 15.15 8.89
C PHE A 30 -5.04 16.08 10.11
N GLU A 31 -4.55 17.33 9.95
CA GLU A 31 -4.49 18.32 11.06
C GLU A 31 -5.88 18.64 11.60
N LYS A 32 -6.90 18.63 10.73
CA LYS A 32 -8.29 18.96 11.06
C LYS A 32 -9.12 17.75 11.49
N VAL A 33 -8.55 16.56 11.46
CA VAL A 33 -9.22 15.32 11.91
C VAL A 33 -9.61 15.43 13.37
N SER A 34 -10.88 15.16 13.65
CA SER A 34 -11.49 15.27 14.98
C SER A 34 -11.70 13.90 15.63
N ILE A 35 -10.97 13.63 16.70
CA ILE A 35 -11.20 12.43 17.53
C ILE A 35 -12.65 12.40 18.03
N ASN A 36 -13.25 13.56 18.38
CA ASN A 36 -14.63 13.62 18.83
C ASN A 36 -15.62 13.14 17.75
N GLN A 37 -15.38 13.47 16.48
CA GLN A 37 -16.22 12.98 15.39
C GLN A 37 -16.06 11.45 15.20
N ILE A 38 -14.83 10.95 15.32
CA ILE A 38 -14.57 9.51 15.22
C ILE A 38 -15.29 8.74 16.33
N ILE A 39 -15.17 9.18 17.59
CA ILE A 39 -15.82 8.50 18.73
C ILE A 39 -17.35 8.54 18.63
N GLN A 40 -17.91 9.63 18.12
CA GLN A 40 -19.35 9.78 17.88
C GLN A 40 -19.81 8.78 16.81
N ASN A 41 -19.11 8.73 15.66
CA ASN A 41 -19.47 7.85 14.56
C ASN A 41 -19.24 6.35 14.91
N ALA A 42 -18.28 6.05 15.78
CA ALA A 42 -17.97 4.69 16.23
C ALA A 42 -18.80 4.23 17.44
N ASP A 43 -19.63 5.10 18.00
CA ASP A 43 -20.40 4.87 19.23
C ASP A 43 -19.51 4.31 20.37
N ILE A 44 -18.42 5.04 20.67
CA ILE A 44 -17.52 4.73 21.77
C ILE A 44 -17.33 5.95 22.68
N SER A 45 -16.94 5.73 23.93
CA SER A 45 -16.59 6.82 24.82
C SER A 45 -15.20 7.38 24.50
N ARG A 46 -14.94 8.64 24.89
CA ARG A 46 -13.61 9.25 24.80
C ARG A 46 -12.56 8.44 25.58
N GLY A 47 -12.93 7.94 26.77
CA GLY A 47 -12.05 7.08 27.55
C GLY A 47 -11.71 5.77 26.84
N SER A 48 -12.68 5.17 26.15
CA SER A 48 -12.43 3.98 25.33
C SER A 48 -11.44 4.27 24.21
N PHE A 49 -11.57 5.40 23.52
CA PHE A 49 -10.63 5.78 22.47
C PHE A 49 -9.18 5.77 22.97
N TYR A 50 -8.89 6.50 24.05
CA TYR A 50 -7.55 6.57 24.64
C TYR A 50 -7.10 5.27 25.34
N THR A 51 -8.02 4.34 25.56
CA THR A 51 -7.67 2.98 25.98
C THR A 51 -7.17 2.12 24.79
N TYR A 52 -7.61 2.45 23.56
CA TYR A 52 -7.29 1.71 22.35
C TYR A 52 -6.13 2.29 21.57
N PHE A 53 -6.06 3.61 21.49
CA PHE A 53 -5.09 4.36 20.69
C PHE A 53 -4.48 5.50 21.50
N GLU A 54 -3.21 5.76 21.33
CA GLU A 54 -2.51 6.86 21.96
C GLU A 54 -3.04 8.20 21.44
N ASP A 55 -3.17 8.33 20.14
CA ASP A 55 -3.66 9.52 19.45
C ASP A 55 -4.30 9.17 18.09
N LYS A 56 -4.62 10.20 17.29
CA LYS A 56 -5.17 10.01 15.95
C LYS A 56 -4.16 9.48 14.94
N ARG A 57 -2.84 9.63 15.20
CA ARG A 57 -1.76 9.08 14.37
C ARG A 57 -1.68 7.57 14.56
N ASP A 58 -1.73 7.10 15.80
CA ASP A 58 -1.75 5.68 16.11
C ASP A 58 -2.98 4.98 15.50
N LEU A 59 -4.15 5.63 15.51
CA LEU A 59 -5.33 5.14 14.81
C LEU A 59 -5.13 5.11 13.29
N LEU A 60 -4.51 6.13 12.71
CA LEU A 60 -4.21 6.18 11.28
C LEU A 60 -3.28 5.03 10.88
N GLN A 61 -2.20 4.81 11.62
CA GLN A 61 -1.28 3.69 11.43
C GLN A 61 -1.99 2.34 11.47
N TYR A 62 -2.91 2.15 12.40
CA TYR A 62 -3.71 0.92 12.47
C TYR A 62 -4.57 0.73 11.20
N VAL A 63 -5.27 1.78 10.79
CA VAL A 63 -6.10 1.71 9.57
C VAL A 63 -5.25 1.42 8.35
N PHE A 64 -4.04 1.97 8.30
CA PHE A 64 -3.06 1.74 7.24
C PHE A 64 -2.53 0.31 7.20
N SER A 65 -2.20 -0.27 8.35
CA SER A 65 -1.64 -1.62 8.41
C SER A 65 -2.58 -2.68 7.83
N ASP A 66 -3.89 -2.49 7.99
CA ASP A 66 -4.90 -3.38 7.41
C ASP A 66 -4.93 -3.31 5.86
N ILE A 67 -4.77 -2.10 5.33
CA ILE A 67 -4.66 -1.87 3.88
C ILE A 67 -3.41 -2.54 3.31
N LEU A 68 -2.29 -2.33 3.97
CA LEU A 68 -1.02 -2.88 3.53
C LEU A 68 -1.01 -4.40 3.54
N MET A 69 -1.63 -5.03 4.56
CA MET A 69 -1.77 -6.49 4.58
C MET A 69 -2.56 -7.02 3.39
N GLN A 70 -3.68 -6.38 3.03
CA GLN A 70 -4.48 -6.78 1.87
C GLN A 70 -3.72 -6.57 0.56
N ALA A 71 -3.00 -5.44 0.42
CA ALA A 71 -2.16 -5.17 -0.74
C ALA A 71 -1.03 -6.21 -0.87
N HIS A 72 -0.40 -6.59 0.23
CA HIS A 72 0.61 -7.65 0.28
C HIS A 72 0.08 -9.00 -0.20
N GLU A 73 -1.10 -9.39 0.29
CA GLU A 73 -1.69 -10.67 -0.11
C GLU A 73 -2.00 -10.68 -1.61
N PHE A 74 -2.52 -9.57 -2.13
CA PHE A 74 -2.73 -9.41 -3.57
C PHE A 74 -1.43 -9.51 -4.38
N CYS A 75 -0.35 -8.86 -3.93
CA CYS A 75 0.97 -8.99 -4.56
C CYS A 75 1.48 -10.43 -4.54
N ARG A 76 1.31 -11.14 -3.41
CA ARG A 76 1.70 -12.54 -3.27
C ARG A 76 0.96 -13.44 -4.24
N GLU A 77 -0.37 -13.34 -4.28
CA GLU A 77 -1.20 -14.11 -5.19
C GLU A 77 -0.82 -13.85 -6.65
N SER A 78 -0.59 -12.58 -7.02
CA SER A 78 -0.18 -12.21 -8.36
C SER A 78 1.20 -12.77 -8.72
N LEU A 79 2.19 -12.68 -7.81
CA LEU A 79 3.52 -13.25 -8.07
C LEU A 79 3.48 -14.77 -8.25
N ILE A 80 2.70 -15.47 -7.42
CA ILE A 80 2.51 -16.93 -7.53
C ILE A 80 1.85 -17.29 -8.88
N ARG A 81 0.77 -16.60 -9.26
CA ARG A 81 0.09 -16.79 -10.55
C ARG A 81 1.02 -16.59 -11.75
N ASN A 82 1.93 -15.64 -11.62
CA ASN A 82 2.91 -15.31 -12.65
C ASN A 82 4.23 -16.09 -12.51
N GLU A 83 4.24 -17.21 -11.77
CA GLU A 83 5.40 -18.10 -11.63
C GLU A 83 6.68 -17.39 -11.19
N GLY A 84 6.54 -16.40 -10.30
CA GLY A 84 7.64 -15.58 -9.80
C GLY A 84 8.06 -14.42 -10.70
N ASN A 85 7.42 -14.24 -11.87
CA ASN A 85 7.77 -13.17 -12.79
C ASN A 85 7.35 -11.80 -12.22
N TYR A 86 8.31 -11.08 -11.67
CA TYR A 86 8.12 -9.79 -11.02
C TYR A 86 7.52 -8.72 -11.96
N TRP A 87 7.96 -8.69 -13.22
CA TRP A 87 7.50 -7.69 -14.18
C TRP A 87 6.04 -7.90 -14.59
N LYS A 88 5.65 -9.17 -14.79
CA LYS A 88 4.24 -9.53 -15.05
C LYS A 88 3.35 -9.25 -13.84
N MET A 89 3.85 -9.51 -12.64
CA MET A 89 3.14 -9.16 -11.41
C MET A 89 2.83 -7.65 -11.36
N LEU A 90 3.81 -6.79 -11.61
CA LEU A 90 3.60 -5.33 -11.60
C LEU A 90 2.57 -4.89 -12.65
N ASP A 91 2.61 -5.48 -13.84
CA ASP A 91 1.66 -5.19 -14.92
C ASP A 91 0.24 -5.62 -14.55
N GLU A 92 0.07 -6.83 -14.04
CA GLU A 92 -1.20 -7.36 -13.52
C GLU A 92 -1.76 -6.49 -12.38
N LEU A 93 -0.91 -6.12 -11.42
CA LEU A 93 -1.31 -5.26 -10.31
C LEU A 93 -1.82 -3.90 -10.80
N PHE A 94 -1.22 -3.30 -11.82
CA PHE A 94 -1.72 -2.06 -12.41
C PHE A 94 -3.08 -2.24 -13.07
N LEU A 95 -3.26 -3.31 -13.83
CA LEU A 95 -4.50 -3.57 -14.58
C LEU A 95 -5.66 -3.94 -13.66
N ASP A 96 -5.41 -4.85 -12.71
CA ASP A 96 -6.44 -5.46 -11.87
C ASP A 96 -6.70 -4.70 -10.58
N TRP A 97 -5.85 -3.73 -10.21
CA TRP A 97 -6.01 -2.95 -8.98
C TRP A 97 -7.43 -2.43 -8.77
N PHE A 98 -8.08 -1.96 -9.82
CA PHE A 98 -9.44 -1.40 -9.76
C PHE A 98 -10.54 -2.44 -9.99
N GLN A 99 -10.20 -3.64 -10.43
CA GLN A 99 -11.14 -4.76 -10.56
C GLN A 99 -11.21 -5.58 -9.27
N PHE A 100 -10.17 -5.49 -8.45
CA PHE A 100 -10.18 -6.11 -7.14
C PHE A 100 -11.28 -5.48 -6.29
N LYS A 101 -12.04 -6.32 -5.57
CA LYS A 101 -13.10 -5.87 -4.66
C LYS A 101 -12.50 -5.23 -3.39
N TRP A 102 -11.70 -4.21 -3.59
CA TRP A 102 -11.36 -3.33 -2.49
C TRP A 102 -12.65 -2.76 -1.93
N SER A 103 -12.82 -2.74 -0.62
CA SER A 103 -13.93 -1.98 -0.05
C SER A 103 -13.80 -0.51 -0.52
N GLU A 104 -14.90 0.17 -0.81
CA GLU A 104 -14.89 1.59 -1.21
C GLU A 104 -14.02 2.44 -0.27
N ASN A 105 -14.04 2.10 1.02
CA ASN A 105 -13.24 2.74 2.06
C ASN A 105 -11.73 2.55 1.88
N LEU A 106 -11.30 1.41 1.34
CA LEU A 106 -9.88 1.12 1.11
C LEU A 106 -9.32 1.94 -0.04
N MET A 107 -10.10 2.07 -1.11
CA MET A 107 -9.76 2.92 -2.25
C MET A 107 -9.65 4.39 -1.84
N GLU A 108 -10.55 4.85 -0.98
CA GLU A 108 -10.53 6.24 -0.51
C GLU A 108 -9.33 6.52 0.41
N LEU A 109 -8.95 5.58 1.27
CA LEU A 109 -7.73 5.69 2.07
C LEU A 109 -6.47 5.64 1.22
N ALA A 110 -6.40 4.74 0.24
CA ALA A 110 -5.28 4.70 -0.70
C ALA A 110 -5.13 6.06 -1.41
N ARG A 111 -6.25 6.70 -1.75
CA ARG A 111 -6.26 8.05 -2.33
C ARG A 111 -5.65 9.09 -1.38
N ILE A 112 -5.98 9.06 -0.10
CA ILE A 112 -5.46 10.02 0.88
C ILE A 112 -3.96 9.87 1.05
N VAL A 113 -3.51 8.63 1.22
CA VAL A 113 -2.08 8.30 1.39
C VAL A 113 -1.25 8.73 0.21
N LEU A 114 -1.74 8.46 -0.99
CA LEU A 114 -1.00 8.73 -2.22
C LEU A 114 -1.01 10.22 -2.61
N PHE A 115 -1.90 11.04 -2.03
CA PHE A 115 -2.09 12.43 -2.48
C PHE A 115 -2.00 13.50 -1.40
N GLN A 116 -1.97 13.16 -0.13
CA GLN A 116 -1.72 14.15 0.92
C GLN A 116 -0.25 14.14 1.28
N THR A 117 0.49 15.10 0.74
CA THR A 117 1.95 15.30 0.93
C THR A 117 2.38 15.34 2.40
N GLU A 118 1.48 15.73 3.29
CA GLU A 118 1.71 15.77 4.74
C GLU A 118 1.60 14.37 5.38
N THR A 119 0.92 13.44 4.71
CA THR A 119 0.75 12.06 5.18
C THR A 119 2.04 11.24 4.99
N GLU A 120 2.88 11.58 4.01
CA GLU A 120 4.20 10.95 3.83
C GLU A 120 5.10 11.12 5.06
N GLN A 121 4.98 12.26 5.77
CA GLN A 121 5.70 12.50 7.02
C GLN A 121 5.07 11.80 8.25
N LEU A 122 3.81 11.39 8.13
CA LEU A 122 3.07 10.71 9.20
C LEU A 122 3.25 9.20 9.16
N ILE A 123 3.48 8.68 7.96
CA ILE A 123 3.87 7.30 7.73
C ILE A 123 5.39 7.31 7.73
N GLN A 124 6.01 6.93 8.82
CA GLN A 124 7.46 6.75 8.84
C GLN A 124 7.84 5.80 7.71
N CYS A 125 8.91 6.12 6.97
CA CYS A 125 9.36 5.38 5.78
C CYS A 125 9.49 3.87 5.99
N ASP A 126 9.65 3.41 7.23
CA ASP A 126 9.66 2.01 7.61
C ASP A 126 8.36 1.25 7.26
N GLU A 127 7.24 1.94 7.09
CA GLU A 127 5.94 1.31 6.74
C GLU A 127 5.67 1.34 5.24
N LEU A 128 6.19 2.31 4.49
CA LEU A 128 6.27 2.26 3.01
C LEU A 128 7.29 1.20 2.53
N GLU A 129 8.28 0.92 3.34
CA GLU A 129 9.14 -0.27 3.17
C GLU A 129 8.32 -1.58 3.18
N MET A 130 7.08 -1.58 3.63
CA MET A 130 6.23 -2.77 3.73
C MET A 130 5.70 -3.27 2.37
N MET A 131 5.64 -2.47 1.31
CA MET A 131 5.26 -2.98 -0.02
C MET A 131 6.41 -3.70 -0.76
N GLY A 132 7.63 -3.58 -0.29
CA GLY A 132 8.83 -4.28 -0.74
C GLY A 132 9.89 -4.34 0.35
N GLY A 133 9.70 -3.63 1.45
CA GLY A 133 10.69 -3.25 2.43
C GLY A 133 10.48 -3.71 3.85
N SER A 134 9.37 -4.37 4.23
CA SER A 134 9.41 -5.05 5.51
C SER A 134 10.46 -6.16 5.44
N PRO A 135 11.22 -6.40 6.50
CA PRO A 135 12.16 -7.51 6.53
C PRO A 135 11.51 -8.83 6.09
N GLU A 136 10.22 -8.99 6.37
CA GLU A 136 9.43 -10.19 6.03
C GLU A 136 8.86 -10.18 4.61
N GLY A 137 8.32 -9.07 4.13
CA GLY A 137 7.76 -8.95 2.78
C GLY A 137 8.84 -8.91 1.71
N GLY A 138 9.90 -8.16 1.93
CA GLY A 138 11.09 -8.14 1.07
C GLY A 138 11.80 -9.49 1.02
N GLU A 139 11.87 -10.20 2.14
CA GLU A 139 12.42 -11.55 2.20
C GLU A 139 11.57 -12.55 1.42
N TRP A 140 10.25 -12.44 1.51
CA TRP A 140 9.35 -13.31 0.77
C TRP A 140 9.46 -13.06 -0.74
N LEU A 141 9.46 -11.80 -1.18
CA LEU A 141 9.62 -11.42 -2.59
C LEU A 141 10.97 -11.89 -3.14
N TYR A 142 12.04 -11.70 -2.38
CA TYR A 142 13.37 -12.17 -2.75
C TYR A 142 13.40 -13.69 -2.99
N LYS A 143 12.76 -14.47 -2.11
CA LYS A 143 12.77 -15.94 -2.19
C LYS A 143 11.86 -16.50 -3.28
N ASN A 144 10.79 -15.80 -3.62
CA ASN A 144 9.73 -16.34 -4.50
C ASN A 144 9.73 -15.68 -5.89
N GLY A 145 10.46 -14.58 -6.08
CA GLY A 145 10.62 -13.93 -7.37
C GLY A 145 11.65 -14.65 -8.26
N ASP A 146 11.40 -14.65 -9.56
CA ASP A 146 12.38 -15.06 -10.56
C ASP A 146 13.27 -13.87 -10.95
N TRP A 147 14.51 -13.90 -10.47
CA TRP A 147 15.51 -12.86 -10.70
C TRP A 147 16.57 -13.25 -11.72
N SER A 148 16.37 -14.38 -12.43
CA SER A 148 17.36 -14.96 -13.36
C SER A 148 17.75 -14.01 -14.50
N GLU A 149 16.86 -13.11 -14.93
CA GLU A 149 17.13 -12.11 -15.96
C GLU A 149 17.99 -10.94 -15.47
N LEU A 150 18.14 -10.73 -14.16
CA LEU A 150 18.90 -9.60 -13.64
C LEU A 150 20.40 -9.76 -13.84
N ARG A 151 21.08 -8.67 -14.23
CA ARG A 151 22.55 -8.64 -14.41
C ARG A 151 23.35 -8.86 -13.12
N ARG A 152 22.72 -8.66 -11.96
CA ARG A 152 23.24 -8.95 -10.62
C ARG A 152 22.14 -9.63 -9.82
N GLN A 153 22.51 -10.70 -9.11
CA GLN A 153 21.57 -11.50 -8.31
C GLN A 153 21.84 -11.40 -6.80
N ASP A 154 22.63 -10.40 -6.41
CA ASP A 154 22.80 -10.11 -5.00
C ASP A 154 21.56 -9.40 -4.44
N ARG A 155 21.34 -9.61 -3.15
CA ARG A 155 20.13 -9.14 -2.45
C ARG A 155 19.92 -7.64 -2.53
N GLU A 156 21.00 -6.86 -2.47
CA GLU A 156 20.94 -5.41 -2.50
C GLU A 156 20.45 -4.90 -3.87
N PHE A 157 20.97 -5.49 -4.95
CA PHE A 157 20.54 -5.10 -6.29
C PHE A 157 19.09 -5.52 -6.59
N ILE A 158 18.69 -6.73 -6.17
CA ILE A 158 17.31 -7.19 -6.30
C ILE A 158 16.36 -6.25 -5.55
N ARG A 159 16.71 -5.88 -4.30
CA ARG A 159 15.92 -4.93 -3.51
C ARG A 159 15.78 -3.60 -4.24
N LEU A 160 16.86 -3.04 -4.76
CA LEU A 160 16.83 -1.77 -5.51
C LEU A 160 15.88 -1.84 -6.72
N VAL A 161 15.93 -2.92 -7.50
CA VAL A 161 15.06 -3.11 -8.65
C VAL A 161 13.60 -3.26 -8.22
N ALA A 162 13.35 -4.04 -7.16
CA ALA A 162 12.02 -4.22 -6.61
C ALA A 162 11.43 -2.91 -6.08
N ASP A 163 12.20 -2.12 -5.35
CA ASP A 163 11.77 -0.82 -4.83
C ASP A 163 11.41 0.15 -5.96
N LEU A 164 12.24 0.25 -7.00
CA LEU A 164 11.96 1.10 -8.16
C LEU A 164 10.68 0.69 -8.90
N GLY A 165 10.45 -0.61 -9.08
CA GLY A 165 9.25 -1.12 -9.73
C GLY A 165 7.98 -0.83 -8.92
N VAL A 166 8.00 -1.12 -7.62
CA VAL A 166 6.87 -0.87 -6.71
C VAL A 166 6.58 0.63 -6.61
N GLN A 167 7.59 1.49 -6.45
CA GLN A 167 7.38 2.94 -6.45
C GLN A 167 6.75 3.42 -7.76
N THR A 168 7.21 2.89 -8.90
CA THR A 168 6.64 3.20 -10.21
C THR A 168 5.17 2.80 -10.29
N LEU A 169 4.81 1.62 -9.78
CA LEU A 169 3.44 1.13 -9.69
C LEU A 169 2.57 2.06 -8.82
N ILE A 170 3.00 2.34 -7.58
CA ILE A 170 2.26 3.18 -6.63
C ILE A 170 1.98 4.56 -7.22
N MET A 171 3.00 5.21 -7.77
CA MET A 171 2.83 6.52 -8.38
C MET A 171 1.88 6.49 -9.59
N SER A 172 1.93 5.45 -10.39
CA SER A 172 1.06 5.30 -11.57
C SER A 172 -0.38 4.98 -11.18
N LEU A 173 -0.60 4.14 -10.17
CA LEU A 173 -1.92 3.90 -9.58
C LEU A 173 -2.51 5.21 -9.01
N GLY A 174 -1.69 5.98 -8.31
CA GLY A 174 -2.08 7.28 -7.82
C GLY A 174 -2.52 8.24 -8.93
N GLN A 175 -1.77 8.33 -10.02
CA GLN A 175 -2.16 9.14 -11.18
C GLN A 175 -3.48 8.65 -11.81
N ARG A 176 -3.67 7.33 -11.94
CA ARG A 176 -4.91 6.73 -12.46
C ARG A 176 -6.12 7.07 -11.57
N MET A 177 -5.95 7.06 -10.25
CA MET A 177 -7.02 7.48 -9.32
C MET A 177 -7.37 8.96 -9.47
N LYS A 178 -6.38 9.81 -9.71
CA LYS A 178 -6.57 11.25 -9.86
C LYS A 178 -7.16 11.64 -11.23
N PHE A 179 -6.79 10.90 -12.28
CA PHE A 179 -7.15 11.18 -13.67
C PHE A 179 -7.66 9.91 -14.34
N PRO A 180 -8.83 9.38 -13.94
CA PRO A 180 -9.34 8.11 -14.46
C PRO A 180 -9.60 8.13 -15.98
N GLU A 181 -9.89 9.31 -16.54
CA GLU A 181 -10.04 9.52 -17.99
C GLU A 181 -8.75 9.34 -18.80
N LYS A 182 -7.58 9.38 -18.14
CA LYS A 182 -6.25 9.21 -18.75
C LYS A 182 -5.63 7.84 -18.50
N THR A 183 -6.44 6.86 -18.12
CA THR A 183 -5.95 5.53 -17.74
C THR A 183 -5.00 4.93 -18.79
N GLU A 184 -5.33 5.04 -20.08
CA GLU A 184 -4.51 4.50 -21.16
C GLU A 184 -3.15 5.20 -21.29
N GLU A 185 -3.12 6.54 -21.24
CA GLU A 185 -1.87 7.31 -21.26
C GLU A 185 -0.98 6.97 -20.04
N ILE A 186 -1.60 6.82 -18.86
CA ILE A 186 -0.90 6.48 -17.63
C ILE A 186 -0.33 5.05 -17.72
N TYR A 187 -1.08 4.12 -18.29
CA TYR A 187 -0.61 2.76 -18.49
C TYR A 187 0.58 2.70 -19.46
N GLN A 188 0.51 3.40 -20.58
CA GLN A 188 1.62 3.50 -21.54
C GLN A 188 2.87 4.09 -20.87
N MET A 189 2.71 5.15 -20.07
CA MET A 189 3.82 5.76 -19.32
C MET A 189 4.38 4.80 -18.25
N PHE A 190 3.53 4.04 -17.57
CA PHE A 190 3.90 3.02 -16.60
C PHE A 190 4.75 1.92 -17.26
N THR A 191 4.27 1.34 -18.35
CA THR A 191 4.98 0.28 -19.07
C THR A 191 6.31 0.75 -19.66
N GLU A 192 6.40 2.01 -20.12
CA GLU A 192 7.66 2.59 -20.59
C GLU A 192 8.67 2.74 -19.45
N LYS A 193 8.24 3.22 -18.28
CA LYS A 193 9.10 3.30 -17.08
C LYS A 193 9.60 1.92 -16.67
N LEU A 194 8.72 0.90 -16.62
CA LEU A 194 9.14 -0.47 -16.33
C LEU A 194 10.14 -0.99 -17.37
N THR A 195 9.94 -0.67 -18.65
CA THR A 195 10.87 -1.03 -19.73
C THR A 195 12.25 -0.42 -19.52
N ILE A 196 12.33 0.85 -19.10
CA ILE A 196 13.58 1.54 -18.79
C ILE A 196 14.29 0.84 -17.61
N ILE A 197 13.56 0.58 -16.52
CA ILE A 197 14.09 -0.12 -15.35
C ILE A 197 14.60 -1.51 -15.73
N ARG A 198 13.80 -2.28 -16.48
CA ARG A 198 14.15 -3.63 -16.93
C ARG A 198 15.39 -3.64 -17.81
N ARG A 199 15.48 -2.77 -18.82
CA ARG A 199 16.66 -2.65 -19.68
C ARG A 199 17.91 -2.25 -18.93
N GLY A 200 17.78 -1.38 -17.89
CA GLY A 200 18.90 -0.98 -17.04
C GLY A 200 19.33 -2.03 -16.03
N SER A 201 18.49 -2.99 -15.69
CA SER A 201 18.72 -3.98 -14.63
C SER A 201 18.93 -5.42 -15.13
N CYS A 202 18.44 -5.77 -16.30
CA CYS A 202 18.56 -7.10 -16.87
C CYS A 202 19.82 -7.27 -17.71
N ILE A 203 20.20 -8.53 -17.93
CA ILE A 203 21.27 -8.92 -18.87
C ILE A 203 20.82 -8.51 -20.27
N SER A 204 21.65 -7.72 -20.97
CA SER A 204 21.41 -7.44 -22.38
C SER A 204 21.43 -8.77 -23.15
N LYS A 205 20.30 -9.14 -23.76
CA LYS A 205 20.36 -10.17 -24.80
C LYS A 205 21.18 -9.56 -25.94
N THR A 206 22.45 -9.86 -26.00
CA THR A 206 23.27 -9.61 -27.18
C THR A 206 22.59 -10.30 -28.36
N ASP A 207 22.24 -9.50 -29.38
CA ASP A 207 21.72 -9.97 -30.66
C ASP A 207 22.64 -11.02 -31.32
#